data_f14c82a2fc1bc71c1e942a891cf1dc46
#
_entry.id   f14c82a2fc1bc71c1e942a891cf1dc46
#
_cell.length_a   1.000
_cell.length_b   1.000
_cell.length_c   1.000
_cell.angle_alpha   90.00
_cell.angle_beta   90.00
_cell.angle_gamma   90.00
#
_symmetry.space_group_name_H-M   'P 1'
#
loop_
_entity.id
_entity.type
_entity.pdbx_description
1 polymer ?
#
loop_
_entity_poly.entity_id
_entity_poly.type
_entity_poly.pdbx_seq_one_letter_code
_entity_poly.pdbx_strand_id
1 'polypeptide(L)'
;MSQASAAPAVSHELIPAPGRLVAKGLSKSYGSRQVVRDAGLSVSRGEVVGLLGPNGAGKTTWFYMIVGLVRADAGQLWIDGKAAAHMPIHQRARLGLGYLPQENSIFRKMTVEENIQAVLELQRKADGSTLSKTEVRQQLDKLLADFNIERLRTAAAPSLSGGERRRVEMARALATNPQFILFDEPFAGVDPIAVIEIQRVIEFLKARNIGVLITDHNVRETLGICDHAYIISDGQVLTHGSPESIVANPEVRRVYLGDNFRM
;
A
#
# COMPACT_ATOMS: atom_id res chain seq x y z
N MET A 1 19.25 -10.18 36.72
CA MET A 1 19.63 -9.24 35.66
C MET A 1 19.47 -9.98 34.33
N SER A 2 18.29 -9.86 33.71
CA SER A 2 17.96 -10.51 32.43
C SER A 2 18.18 -9.48 31.35
N GLN A 3 19.15 -9.70 30.48
CA GLN A 3 19.35 -8.89 29.27
C GLN A 3 18.22 -9.24 28.30
N ALA A 4 17.30 -8.32 28.10
CA ALA A 4 16.37 -8.37 26.99
C ALA A 4 17.18 -8.23 25.69
N SER A 5 17.23 -9.31 24.91
CA SER A 5 17.76 -9.34 23.56
C SER A 5 16.92 -8.39 22.69
N ALA A 6 17.47 -7.24 22.35
CA ALA A 6 16.88 -6.37 21.34
C ALA A 6 16.89 -7.13 20.01
N ALA A 7 15.72 -7.27 19.39
CA ALA A 7 15.61 -7.76 18.03
C ALA A 7 16.52 -6.93 17.11
N PRO A 8 17.21 -7.53 16.13
CA PRO A 8 18.08 -6.79 15.24
C PRO A 8 17.24 -5.73 14.50
N ALA A 9 17.66 -4.48 14.60
CA ALA A 9 17.09 -3.39 13.83
C ALA A 9 17.19 -3.76 12.35
N VAL A 10 16.04 -3.95 11.68
CA VAL A 10 15.98 -4.16 10.24
C VAL A 10 16.58 -2.91 9.61
N SER A 11 17.78 -3.03 9.07
CA SER A 11 18.40 -1.91 8.36
C SER A 11 17.55 -1.67 7.10
N HIS A 12 16.85 -0.54 7.05
CA HIS A 12 16.12 -0.10 5.86
C HIS A 12 17.09 0.40 4.78
N GLU A 13 18.17 -0.33 4.57
CA GLU A 13 19.10 -0.07 3.49
C GLU A 13 18.35 -0.17 2.15
N LEU A 14 18.52 0.84 1.31
CA LEU A 14 17.91 0.93 -0.02
C LEU A 14 18.65 0.01 -1.01
N ILE A 15 18.74 -1.27 -0.64
CA ILE A 15 19.39 -2.33 -1.43
C ILE A 15 18.30 -3.17 -2.09
N PRO A 16 18.30 -3.23 -3.44
CA PRO A 16 17.39 -4.10 -4.16
C PRO A 16 17.63 -5.57 -3.81
N ALA A 17 16.56 -6.27 -3.42
CA ALA A 17 16.60 -7.69 -3.11
C ALA A 17 15.26 -8.36 -3.44
N PRO A 18 15.22 -9.69 -3.64
CA PRO A 18 13.97 -10.44 -3.64
C PRO A 18 13.18 -10.17 -2.35
N GLY A 19 11.86 -10.13 -2.46
CA GLY A 19 10.99 -9.83 -1.33
C GLY A 19 10.98 -8.37 -0.87
N ARG A 20 11.51 -7.44 -1.65
CA ARG A 20 11.53 -6.01 -1.32
C ARG A 20 11.03 -5.12 -2.47
N LEU A 21 10.27 -4.11 -2.10
CA LEU A 21 9.99 -2.92 -2.90
C LEU A 21 10.99 -1.85 -2.47
N VAL A 22 11.81 -1.35 -3.37
CA VAL A 22 12.84 -0.34 -3.05
C VAL A 22 12.74 0.82 -4.04
N ALA A 23 12.57 2.02 -3.52
CA ALA A 23 12.70 3.27 -4.26
C ALA A 23 13.96 3.99 -3.78
N LYS A 24 14.81 4.48 -4.70
CA LYS A 24 16.06 5.19 -4.38
C LYS A 24 16.24 6.41 -5.26
N GLY A 25 16.43 7.56 -4.63
CA GLY A 25 16.75 8.78 -5.34
C GLY A 25 15.65 9.32 -6.24
N LEU A 26 14.37 8.95 -5.99
CA LEU A 26 13.28 9.41 -6.81
C LEU A 26 13.12 10.92 -6.72
N SER A 27 13.04 11.56 -7.88
CA SER A 27 12.88 13.01 -7.99
C SER A 27 11.82 13.37 -8.99
N LYS A 28 11.09 14.47 -8.74
CA LYS A 28 10.03 14.99 -9.61
C LYS A 28 9.92 16.50 -9.54
N SER A 29 9.87 17.13 -10.71
CA SER A 29 9.61 18.55 -10.88
C SER A 29 8.39 18.78 -11.76
N TYR A 30 7.66 19.85 -11.46
CA TYR A 30 6.59 20.38 -12.30
C TYR A 30 6.94 21.86 -12.62
N GLY A 31 7.32 22.10 -13.86
CA GLY A 31 7.92 23.38 -14.26
C GLY A 31 9.19 23.66 -13.48
N SER A 32 9.29 24.81 -12.83
CA SER A 32 10.45 25.19 -11.99
C SER A 32 10.37 24.64 -10.56
N ARG A 33 9.24 24.07 -10.13
CA ARG A 33 9.06 23.57 -8.76
C ARG A 33 9.45 22.11 -8.65
N GLN A 34 10.51 21.82 -7.91
CA GLN A 34 10.86 20.45 -7.54
C GLN A 34 10.01 20.01 -6.33
N VAL A 35 9.14 19.01 -6.55
CA VAL A 35 8.15 18.54 -5.56
C VAL A 35 8.68 17.35 -4.75
N VAL A 36 9.51 16.50 -5.38
CA VAL A 36 10.19 15.38 -4.70
C VAL A 36 11.68 15.47 -5.06
N ARG A 37 12.54 15.33 -4.04
CA ARG A 37 13.99 15.52 -4.15
C ARG A 37 14.71 14.33 -3.53
N ASP A 38 15.37 13.54 -4.35
CA ASP A 38 16.24 12.42 -3.92
C ASP A 38 15.60 11.52 -2.83
N ALA A 39 14.29 11.23 -2.99
CA ALA A 39 13.54 10.50 -1.98
C ALA A 39 13.72 9.00 -2.13
N GLY A 40 13.88 8.29 -1.01
CA GLY A 40 14.05 6.85 -0.98
C GLY A 40 13.30 6.17 0.16
N LEU A 41 12.71 4.99 -0.11
CA LEU A 41 12.08 4.12 0.86
C LEU A 41 12.23 2.65 0.48
N SER A 42 12.03 1.79 1.45
CA SER A 42 11.88 0.36 1.19
C SER A 42 10.71 -0.23 1.96
N VAL A 43 10.11 -1.27 1.40
CA VAL A 43 9.07 -2.09 2.02
C VAL A 43 9.44 -3.54 1.82
N SER A 44 9.51 -4.31 2.89
CA SER A 44 9.72 -5.76 2.84
C SER A 44 8.38 -6.50 2.75
N ARG A 45 8.38 -7.72 2.25
CA ARG A 45 7.18 -8.58 2.34
C ARG A 45 6.83 -8.82 3.80
N GLY A 46 5.53 -8.79 4.12
CA GLY A 46 5.05 -8.94 5.49
C GLY A 46 5.31 -7.73 6.40
N GLU A 47 5.67 -6.60 5.83
CA GLU A 47 5.90 -5.34 6.53
C GLU A 47 4.84 -4.30 6.15
N VAL A 48 4.40 -3.50 7.12
CA VAL A 48 3.53 -2.34 6.90
C VAL A 48 4.33 -1.07 7.09
N VAL A 49 4.44 -0.28 6.02
CA VAL A 49 5.19 0.97 5.99
C VAL A 49 4.28 2.16 5.76
N GLY A 50 4.40 3.18 6.60
CA GLY A 50 3.69 4.46 6.45
C GLY A 50 4.53 5.49 5.69
N LEU A 51 3.90 6.23 4.77
CA LEU A 51 4.45 7.42 4.12
C LEU A 51 3.65 8.63 4.57
N LEU A 52 4.18 9.39 5.50
CA LEU A 52 3.49 10.46 6.23
C LEU A 52 4.20 11.81 6.04
N GLY A 53 3.52 12.90 6.42
CA GLY A 53 4.05 14.25 6.36
C GLY A 53 2.97 15.29 6.11
N PRO A 54 3.28 16.59 6.22
CA PRO A 54 2.32 17.66 6.06
C PRO A 54 1.73 17.75 4.64
N ASN A 55 0.65 18.51 4.49
CA ASN A 55 0.06 18.77 3.19
C ASN A 55 1.05 19.53 2.30
N GLY A 56 1.12 19.13 1.03
CA GLY A 56 2.05 19.73 0.07
C GLY A 56 3.50 19.23 0.17
N ALA A 57 3.83 18.32 1.10
CA ALA A 57 5.17 17.76 1.27
C ALA A 57 5.66 16.87 0.10
N GLY A 58 4.77 16.52 -0.85
CA GLY A 58 5.12 15.67 -1.99
C GLY A 58 4.72 14.20 -1.87
N LYS A 59 4.01 13.79 -0.79
CA LYS A 59 3.59 12.39 -0.53
C LYS A 59 2.89 11.75 -1.74
N THR A 60 1.81 12.33 -2.20
CA THR A 60 1.01 11.81 -3.32
C THR A 60 1.84 11.68 -4.60
N THR A 61 2.68 12.67 -4.91
CA THR A 61 3.57 12.61 -6.08
C THR A 61 4.57 11.46 -5.94
N TRP A 62 5.20 11.31 -4.78
CA TRP A 62 6.15 10.23 -4.54
C TRP A 62 5.47 8.86 -4.60
N PHE A 63 4.35 8.72 -3.92
CA PHE A 63 3.53 7.51 -3.95
C PHE A 63 3.13 7.14 -5.39
N TYR A 64 2.65 8.11 -6.19
CA TYR A 64 2.28 7.89 -7.58
C TYR A 64 3.47 7.56 -8.50
N MET A 65 4.67 8.03 -8.18
CA MET A 65 5.88 7.57 -8.87
C MET A 65 6.15 6.08 -8.60
N ILE A 66 5.89 5.59 -7.38
CA ILE A 66 6.03 4.17 -7.03
C ILE A 66 4.93 3.32 -7.69
N VAL A 67 3.69 3.79 -7.70
CA VAL A 67 2.56 3.14 -8.40
C VAL A 67 2.79 3.08 -9.92
N GLY A 68 3.40 4.11 -10.51
CA GLY A 68 3.61 4.25 -11.95
C GLY A 68 2.54 5.11 -12.64
N LEU A 69 1.80 5.90 -11.88
CA LEU A 69 0.87 6.92 -12.38
C LEU A 69 1.60 8.22 -12.75
N VAL A 70 2.71 8.52 -12.08
CA VAL A 70 3.58 9.65 -12.36
C VAL A 70 4.96 9.12 -12.74
N ARG A 71 5.51 9.60 -13.85
CA ARG A 71 6.89 9.28 -14.24
C ARG A 71 7.86 10.10 -13.40
N ALA A 72 8.81 9.41 -12.75
CA ALA A 72 9.93 10.07 -12.08
C ALA A 72 10.86 10.72 -13.12
N ASP A 73 11.45 11.85 -12.77
CA ASP A 73 12.45 12.53 -13.61
C ASP A 73 13.84 11.93 -13.39
N ALA A 74 14.10 11.42 -12.16
CA ALA A 74 15.33 10.71 -11.80
C ALA A 74 15.05 9.66 -10.72
N GLY A 75 16.04 8.81 -10.47
CA GLY A 75 15.98 7.76 -9.45
C GLY A 75 15.66 6.38 -10.00
N GLN A 76 15.56 5.43 -9.10
CA GLN A 76 15.42 4.02 -9.42
C GLN A 76 14.31 3.40 -8.56
N LEU A 77 13.66 2.38 -9.11
CA LEU A 77 12.63 1.60 -8.43
C LEU A 77 12.84 0.12 -8.73
N TRP A 78 12.76 -0.71 -7.71
CA TRP A 78 12.79 -2.16 -7.85
C TRP A 78 11.59 -2.78 -7.14
N ILE A 79 11.00 -3.79 -7.76
CA ILE A 79 9.93 -4.60 -7.22
C ILE A 79 10.43 -6.04 -7.25
N ASP A 80 10.57 -6.67 -6.08
CA ASP A 80 11.08 -8.04 -5.96
C ASP A 80 12.42 -8.26 -6.70
N GLY A 81 13.35 -7.29 -6.52
CA GLY A 81 14.67 -7.30 -7.16
C GLY A 81 14.68 -6.91 -8.65
N LYS A 82 13.54 -6.69 -9.29
CA LYS A 82 13.43 -6.34 -10.71
C LYS A 82 13.28 -4.83 -10.90
N ALA A 83 14.12 -4.23 -11.77
CA ALA A 83 14.05 -2.80 -12.06
C ALA A 83 12.71 -2.43 -12.72
N ALA A 84 12.04 -1.40 -12.16
CA ALA A 84 10.68 -1.03 -12.53
C ALA A 84 10.47 0.49 -12.76
N ALA A 85 11.52 1.33 -12.67
CA ALA A 85 11.38 2.79 -12.71
C ALA A 85 10.67 3.33 -13.97
N HIS A 86 10.91 2.71 -15.11
CA HIS A 86 10.32 3.12 -16.40
C HIS A 86 9.10 2.29 -16.81
N MET A 87 8.70 1.32 -15.99
CA MET A 87 7.54 0.47 -16.27
C MET A 87 6.23 1.21 -15.98
N PRO A 88 5.25 1.15 -16.90
CA PRO A 88 3.90 1.64 -16.61
C PRO A 88 3.20 0.75 -15.57
N ILE A 89 2.13 1.28 -14.96
CA ILE A 89 1.40 0.63 -13.87
C ILE A 89 1.04 -0.85 -14.15
N HIS A 90 0.57 -1.17 -15.35
CA HIS A 90 0.17 -2.55 -15.71
C HIS A 90 1.34 -3.53 -15.75
N GLN A 91 2.56 -3.07 -16.06
CA GLN A 91 3.76 -3.91 -15.98
C GLN A 91 4.22 -4.09 -14.54
N ARG A 92 4.12 -3.05 -13.70
CA ARG A 92 4.39 -3.15 -12.26
C ARG A 92 3.40 -4.08 -11.57
N ALA A 93 2.13 -4.07 -11.98
CA ALA A 93 1.13 -5.01 -11.50
C ALA A 93 1.52 -6.47 -11.80
N ARG A 94 2.09 -6.76 -12.98
CA ARG A 94 2.62 -8.09 -13.32
C ARG A 94 3.87 -8.50 -12.50
N LEU A 95 4.58 -7.54 -11.92
CA LEU A 95 5.65 -7.79 -10.96
C LEU A 95 5.13 -7.98 -9.53
N GLY A 96 3.81 -7.95 -9.33
CA GLY A 96 3.17 -8.15 -8.03
C GLY A 96 2.93 -6.87 -7.24
N LEU A 97 2.82 -5.70 -7.88
CA LEU A 97 2.44 -4.45 -7.23
C LEU A 97 0.95 -4.20 -7.37
N GLY A 98 0.19 -4.36 -6.27
CA GLY A 98 -1.20 -3.96 -6.17
C GLY A 98 -1.35 -2.48 -5.81
N TYR A 99 -2.43 -1.85 -6.27
CA TYR A 99 -2.77 -0.46 -5.93
C TYR A 99 -4.24 -0.33 -5.58
N LEU A 100 -4.51 0.29 -4.45
CA LEU A 100 -5.85 0.63 -3.99
C LEU A 100 -5.98 2.15 -3.89
N PRO A 101 -6.72 2.79 -4.80
CA PRO A 101 -6.90 4.23 -4.81
C PRO A 101 -7.79 4.70 -3.65
N GLN A 102 -7.73 6.01 -3.33
CA GLN A 102 -8.63 6.67 -2.40
C GLN A 102 -10.08 6.62 -2.91
N GLU A 103 -10.27 6.87 -4.21
CA GLU A 103 -11.60 6.82 -4.83
C GLU A 103 -12.07 5.38 -5.05
N ASN A 104 -13.41 5.22 -5.01
CA ASN A 104 -14.02 3.91 -5.27
C ASN A 104 -13.65 3.36 -6.64
N SER A 105 -13.00 2.22 -6.66
CA SER A 105 -12.51 1.56 -7.87
C SER A 105 -13.41 0.41 -8.35
N ILE A 106 -14.51 0.12 -7.65
CA ILE A 106 -15.41 -0.99 -7.97
C ILE A 106 -16.07 -0.84 -9.35
N PHE A 107 -16.20 -1.93 -10.09
CA PHE A 107 -16.93 -1.94 -11.36
C PHE A 107 -18.44 -1.86 -11.10
N ARG A 108 -19.00 -0.65 -11.20
CA ARG A 108 -20.37 -0.31 -10.76
C ARG A 108 -21.49 -1.12 -11.44
N LYS A 109 -21.27 -1.62 -12.66
CA LYS A 109 -22.27 -2.39 -13.44
C LYS A 109 -22.18 -3.90 -13.21
N MET A 110 -21.29 -4.35 -12.34
CA MET A 110 -21.04 -5.76 -12.05
C MET A 110 -21.50 -6.11 -10.63
N THR A 111 -21.81 -7.38 -10.42
CA THR A 111 -21.98 -7.98 -9.09
C THR A 111 -20.65 -8.10 -8.36
N VAL A 112 -20.69 -8.49 -7.09
CA VAL A 112 -19.49 -8.73 -6.28
C VAL A 112 -18.63 -9.84 -6.91
N GLU A 113 -19.21 -10.98 -7.27
CA GLU A 113 -18.46 -12.07 -7.89
C GLU A 113 -17.87 -11.68 -9.24
N GLU A 114 -18.64 -10.99 -10.09
CA GLU A 114 -18.15 -10.51 -11.39
C GLU A 114 -16.97 -9.53 -11.25
N ASN A 115 -16.99 -8.67 -10.23
CA ASN A 115 -15.88 -7.76 -9.92
C ASN A 115 -14.57 -8.49 -9.64
N ILE A 116 -14.63 -9.59 -8.89
CA ILE A 116 -13.45 -10.38 -8.52
C ILE A 116 -13.06 -11.31 -9.67
N GLN A 117 -14.05 -11.99 -10.27
CA GLN A 117 -13.85 -12.93 -11.37
C GLN A 117 -13.17 -12.28 -12.56
N ALA A 118 -13.59 -11.06 -12.95
CA ALA A 118 -12.99 -10.32 -14.07
C ALA A 118 -11.47 -10.15 -13.92
N VAL A 119 -10.97 -10.00 -12.69
CA VAL A 119 -9.55 -9.88 -12.42
C VAL A 119 -8.87 -11.25 -12.42
N LEU A 120 -9.50 -12.28 -11.84
CA LEU A 120 -8.97 -13.65 -11.84
C LEU A 120 -8.79 -14.21 -13.25
N GLU A 121 -9.72 -13.93 -14.17
CA GLU A 121 -9.65 -14.38 -15.56
C GLU A 121 -8.48 -13.77 -16.35
N LEU A 122 -7.98 -12.61 -15.91
CA LEU A 122 -6.81 -11.96 -16.50
C LEU A 122 -5.47 -12.48 -15.96
N GLN A 123 -5.51 -13.30 -14.88
CA GLN A 123 -4.29 -13.81 -14.28
C GLN A 123 -3.59 -14.82 -15.20
N ARG A 124 -2.25 -14.82 -15.13
CA ARG A 124 -1.39 -15.76 -15.84
C ARG A 124 -0.62 -16.60 -14.84
N LYS A 125 -0.53 -17.89 -15.10
CA LYS A 125 0.35 -18.80 -14.37
C LYS A 125 1.82 -18.56 -14.75
N ALA A 126 2.74 -19.19 -14.04
CA ALA A 126 4.17 -19.10 -14.32
C ALA A 126 4.55 -19.60 -15.73
N ASP A 127 3.78 -20.55 -16.27
CA ASP A 127 3.92 -21.07 -17.63
C ASP A 127 3.27 -20.19 -18.72
N GLY A 128 2.66 -19.05 -18.31
CA GLY A 128 1.97 -18.10 -19.20
C GLY A 128 0.53 -18.46 -19.53
N SER A 129 0.04 -19.64 -19.13
CA SER A 129 -1.37 -20.04 -19.33
C SER A 129 -2.32 -19.24 -18.45
N THR A 130 -3.60 -19.16 -18.83
CA THR A 130 -4.67 -18.60 -17.98
C THR A 130 -5.13 -19.61 -16.94
N LEU A 131 -5.80 -19.11 -15.90
CA LEU A 131 -6.51 -19.97 -14.96
C LEU A 131 -7.66 -20.70 -15.67
N SER A 132 -7.87 -21.96 -15.35
CA SER A 132 -9.05 -22.73 -15.76
C SER A 132 -10.31 -22.19 -15.05
N LYS A 133 -11.50 -22.46 -15.59
CA LYS A 133 -12.77 -22.08 -14.96
C LYS A 133 -12.90 -22.62 -13.52
N THR A 134 -12.40 -23.82 -13.27
CA THR A 134 -12.40 -24.45 -11.93
C THR A 134 -11.48 -23.69 -10.97
N GLU A 135 -10.27 -23.33 -11.39
CA GLU A 135 -9.33 -22.57 -10.58
C GLU A 135 -9.85 -21.15 -10.29
N VAL A 136 -10.43 -20.48 -11.28
CA VAL A 136 -11.10 -19.18 -11.10
C VAL A 136 -12.17 -19.27 -10.02
N ARG A 137 -13.06 -20.30 -10.11
CA ARG A 137 -14.13 -20.49 -9.13
C ARG A 137 -13.58 -20.75 -7.72
N GLN A 138 -12.58 -21.62 -7.58
CA GLN A 138 -11.96 -21.93 -6.29
C GLN A 138 -11.31 -20.69 -5.66
N GLN A 139 -10.59 -19.89 -6.45
CA GLN A 139 -9.98 -18.66 -5.96
C GLN A 139 -11.03 -17.59 -5.62
N LEU A 140 -12.09 -17.49 -6.40
CA LEU A 140 -13.23 -16.62 -6.12
C LEU A 140 -13.88 -16.98 -4.79
N ASP A 141 -14.24 -18.26 -4.59
CA ASP A 141 -14.86 -18.73 -3.35
C ASP A 141 -13.96 -18.45 -2.14
N LYS A 142 -12.66 -18.68 -2.27
CA LYS A 142 -11.68 -18.37 -1.23
C LYS A 142 -11.63 -16.87 -0.91
N LEU A 143 -11.58 -15.99 -1.91
CA LEU A 143 -11.55 -14.55 -1.70
C LEU A 143 -12.84 -14.03 -1.06
N LEU A 144 -14.00 -14.55 -1.47
CA LEU A 144 -15.27 -14.20 -0.86
C LEU A 144 -15.28 -14.56 0.63
N ALA A 145 -14.79 -15.76 1.00
CA ALA A 145 -14.69 -16.22 2.38
C ALA A 145 -13.66 -15.39 3.17
N ASP A 146 -12.46 -15.19 2.63
CA ASP A 146 -11.38 -14.42 3.25
C ASP A 146 -11.82 -12.99 3.68
N PHE A 147 -12.72 -12.38 2.91
CA PHE A 147 -13.23 -11.03 3.17
C PHE A 147 -14.63 -11.01 3.78
N ASN A 148 -15.20 -12.18 4.13
CA ASN A 148 -16.56 -12.32 4.72
C ASN A 148 -17.63 -11.59 3.89
N ILE A 149 -17.62 -11.84 2.57
CA ILE A 149 -18.54 -11.24 1.59
C ILE A 149 -19.30 -12.29 0.76
N GLU A 150 -19.30 -13.58 1.18
CA GLU A 150 -20.00 -14.66 0.46
C GLU A 150 -21.49 -14.38 0.28
N ARG A 151 -22.13 -13.82 1.34
CA ARG A 151 -23.56 -13.45 1.32
C ARG A 151 -23.88 -12.37 0.29
N LEU A 152 -22.85 -11.61 -0.16
CA LEU A 152 -22.98 -10.52 -1.11
C LEU A 152 -22.63 -10.93 -2.54
N ARG A 153 -22.34 -12.21 -2.79
CA ARG A 153 -21.85 -12.74 -4.07
C ARG A 153 -22.59 -12.15 -5.28
N THR A 154 -23.92 -12.19 -5.27
CA THR A 154 -24.78 -11.73 -6.37
C THR A 154 -25.27 -10.30 -6.20
N ALA A 155 -24.87 -9.60 -5.13
CA ALA A 155 -25.26 -8.22 -4.91
C ALA A 155 -24.62 -7.31 -5.96
N ALA A 156 -25.41 -6.36 -6.49
CA ALA A 156 -24.92 -5.35 -7.41
C ALA A 156 -24.01 -4.34 -6.66
N ALA A 157 -22.91 -3.94 -7.27
CA ALA A 157 -21.95 -3.03 -6.65
C ALA A 157 -22.55 -1.73 -6.07
N PRO A 158 -23.57 -1.08 -6.68
CA PRO A 158 -24.19 0.12 -6.13
C PRO A 158 -24.98 -0.10 -4.83
N SER A 159 -25.41 -1.34 -4.54
CA SER A 159 -26.19 -1.65 -3.33
C SER A 159 -25.33 -1.88 -2.08
N LEU A 160 -24.02 -1.90 -2.22
CA LEU A 160 -23.09 -2.16 -1.13
C LEU A 160 -22.92 -0.93 -0.23
N SER A 161 -22.86 -1.14 1.08
CA SER A 161 -22.39 -0.15 2.03
C SER A 161 -20.92 0.22 1.76
N GLY A 162 -20.44 1.30 2.36
CA GLY A 162 -19.03 1.75 2.20
C GLY A 162 -18.02 0.68 2.60
N GLY A 163 -18.22 0.05 3.76
CA GLY A 163 -17.35 -1.03 4.25
C GLY A 163 -17.41 -2.31 3.42
N GLU A 164 -18.62 -2.73 2.97
CA GLU A 164 -18.77 -3.86 2.07
C GLU A 164 -18.07 -3.62 0.73
N ARG A 165 -18.23 -2.43 0.16
CA ARG A 165 -17.57 -2.02 -1.08
C ARG A 165 -16.04 -2.08 -0.93
N ARG A 166 -15.51 -1.56 0.18
CA ARG A 166 -14.07 -1.57 0.44
C ARG A 166 -13.52 -2.98 0.54
N ARG A 167 -14.24 -3.93 1.19
CA ARG A 167 -13.86 -5.35 1.23
C ARG A 167 -13.84 -5.98 -0.16
N VAL A 168 -14.79 -5.67 -1.03
CA VAL A 168 -14.80 -6.15 -2.42
C VAL A 168 -13.63 -5.60 -3.21
N GLU A 169 -13.30 -4.32 -3.07
CA GLU A 169 -12.13 -3.71 -3.73
C GLU A 169 -10.82 -4.36 -3.28
N MET A 170 -10.69 -4.66 -1.99
CA MET A 170 -9.53 -5.36 -1.44
C MET A 170 -9.44 -6.81 -1.93
N ALA A 171 -10.57 -7.55 -1.94
CA ALA A 171 -10.63 -8.90 -2.50
C ALA A 171 -10.21 -8.91 -3.97
N ARG A 172 -10.66 -7.92 -4.74
CA ARG A 172 -10.27 -7.73 -6.14
C ARG A 172 -8.79 -7.41 -6.29
N ALA A 173 -8.21 -6.56 -5.42
CA ALA A 173 -6.78 -6.30 -5.42
C ALA A 173 -5.98 -7.57 -5.11
N LEU A 174 -6.44 -8.40 -4.16
CA LEU A 174 -5.81 -9.67 -3.84
C LEU A 174 -5.94 -10.71 -4.96
N ALA A 175 -6.97 -10.63 -5.79
CA ALA A 175 -7.13 -11.49 -6.96
C ALA A 175 -5.96 -11.39 -7.95
N THR A 176 -5.17 -10.30 -7.91
CA THR A 176 -3.95 -10.16 -8.71
C THR A 176 -2.74 -10.93 -8.14
N ASN A 177 -2.89 -11.60 -6.98
CA ASN A 177 -1.81 -12.27 -6.25
C ASN A 177 -0.59 -11.34 -6.00
N PRO A 178 -0.79 -10.17 -5.38
CA PRO A 178 0.26 -9.17 -5.23
C PRO A 178 1.29 -9.60 -4.18
N GLN A 179 2.52 -9.13 -4.35
CA GLN A 179 3.59 -9.22 -3.34
C GLN A 179 3.63 -7.96 -2.46
N PHE A 180 3.19 -6.85 -3.03
CA PHE A 180 3.09 -5.56 -2.36
C PHE A 180 1.75 -4.91 -2.71
N ILE A 181 1.11 -4.26 -1.74
CA ILE A 181 -0.10 -3.45 -1.97
C ILE A 181 0.13 -2.03 -1.47
N LEU A 182 -0.20 -1.07 -2.31
CA LEU A 182 -0.13 0.35 -2.01
C LEU A 182 -1.53 0.90 -1.76
N PHE A 183 -1.74 1.46 -0.57
CA PHE A 183 -2.99 2.09 -0.15
C PHE A 183 -2.86 3.60 -0.18
N ASP A 184 -3.73 4.24 -0.97
CA ASP A 184 -3.82 5.69 -1.08
C ASP A 184 -4.95 6.20 -0.16
N GLU A 185 -4.56 6.83 0.95
CA GLU A 185 -5.45 7.41 1.97
C GLU A 185 -6.61 6.48 2.41
N PRO A 186 -6.33 5.26 2.90
CA PRO A 186 -7.36 4.28 3.22
C PRO A 186 -8.29 4.71 4.37
N PHE A 187 -7.86 5.62 5.25
CA PHE A 187 -8.62 6.10 6.41
C PHE A 187 -9.33 7.44 6.15
N ALA A 188 -9.18 8.02 4.95
CA ALA A 188 -9.77 9.31 4.64
C ALA A 188 -11.29 9.24 4.57
N GLY A 189 -11.97 10.04 5.41
CA GLY A 189 -13.43 10.19 5.37
C GLY A 189 -14.22 8.95 5.76
N VAL A 190 -13.60 7.97 6.45
CA VAL A 190 -14.28 6.77 6.95
C VAL A 190 -14.64 6.90 8.44
N ASP A 191 -15.68 6.21 8.86
CA ASP A 191 -16.10 6.16 10.26
C ASP A 191 -15.17 5.24 11.09
N PRO A 192 -15.18 5.35 12.45
CA PRO A 192 -14.28 4.56 13.30
C PRO A 192 -14.44 3.04 13.17
N ILE A 193 -15.63 2.55 12.84
CA ILE A 193 -15.86 1.11 12.65
C ILE A 193 -15.18 0.64 11.36
N ALA A 194 -15.30 1.43 10.28
CA ALA A 194 -14.63 1.15 9.02
C ALA A 194 -13.09 1.23 9.14
N VAL A 195 -12.55 2.12 9.98
CA VAL A 195 -11.11 2.16 10.30
C VAL A 195 -10.63 0.82 10.86
N ILE A 196 -11.34 0.28 11.85
CA ILE A 196 -11.00 -1.03 12.46
C ILE A 196 -11.04 -2.16 11.41
N GLU A 197 -12.04 -2.15 10.53
CA GLU A 197 -12.14 -3.14 9.45
C GLU A 197 -10.96 -3.05 8.49
N ILE A 198 -10.55 -1.84 8.09
CA ILE A 198 -9.39 -1.62 7.21
C ILE A 198 -8.10 -2.09 7.90
N GLN A 199 -7.91 -1.77 9.18
CA GLN A 199 -6.76 -2.22 9.97
C GLN A 199 -6.67 -3.75 10.00
N ARG A 200 -7.78 -4.44 10.27
CA ARG A 200 -7.84 -5.92 10.24
C ARG A 200 -7.44 -6.49 8.87
N VAL A 201 -7.86 -5.85 7.79
CA VAL A 201 -7.46 -6.29 6.44
C VAL A 201 -5.96 -6.07 6.21
N ILE A 202 -5.39 -4.96 6.67
CA ILE A 202 -3.96 -4.71 6.55
C ILE A 202 -3.14 -5.75 7.35
N GLU A 203 -3.57 -6.08 8.57
CA GLU A 203 -2.98 -7.16 9.37
C GLU A 203 -3.07 -8.52 8.66
N PHE A 204 -4.22 -8.82 8.06
CA PHE A 204 -4.42 -10.03 7.27
C PHE A 204 -3.47 -10.10 6.06
N LEU A 205 -3.23 -8.99 5.35
CA LEU A 205 -2.26 -8.92 4.26
C LEU A 205 -0.83 -9.16 4.76
N LYS A 206 -0.46 -8.52 5.88
CA LYS A 206 0.82 -8.71 6.55
C LYS A 206 1.05 -10.18 6.92
N ALA A 207 0.05 -10.83 7.54
CA ALA A 207 0.11 -12.24 7.91
C ALA A 207 0.27 -13.18 6.69
N ARG A 208 -0.13 -12.75 5.50
CA ARG A 208 0.08 -13.44 4.22
C ARG A 208 1.41 -13.11 3.55
N ASN A 209 2.31 -12.46 4.27
CA ASN A 209 3.63 -12.06 3.76
C ASN A 209 3.53 -11.11 2.56
N ILE A 210 2.51 -10.21 2.54
CA ILE A 210 2.36 -9.15 1.55
C ILE A 210 2.89 -7.86 2.19
N GLY A 211 3.82 -7.18 1.50
CA GLY A 211 4.30 -5.86 1.93
C GLY A 211 3.24 -4.79 1.67
N VAL A 212 3.05 -3.88 2.62
CA VAL A 212 2.03 -2.82 2.52
C VAL A 212 2.69 -1.46 2.63
N LEU A 213 2.40 -0.55 1.69
CA LEU A 213 2.73 0.86 1.78
C LEU A 213 1.46 1.68 1.89
N ILE A 214 1.37 2.53 2.91
CA ILE A 214 0.19 3.35 3.18
C ILE A 214 0.61 4.82 3.13
N THR A 215 -0.14 5.66 2.41
CA THR A 215 -0.11 7.10 2.60
C THR A 215 -1.45 7.56 3.15
N ASP A 216 -1.43 8.37 4.21
CA ASP A 216 -2.64 8.92 4.81
C ASP A 216 -2.34 10.24 5.54
N HIS A 217 -3.37 11.00 5.81
CA HIS A 217 -3.31 12.17 6.67
C HIS A 217 -3.75 11.86 8.12
N ASN A 218 -4.40 10.72 8.36
CA ASN A 218 -4.76 10.21 9.69
C ASN A 218 -3.54 9.54 10.34
N VAL A 219 -2.67 10.35 10.92
CA VAL A 219 -1.36 9.92 11.44
C VAL A 219 -1.48 8.85 12.52
N ARG A 220 -2.43 9.03 13.47
CA ARG A 220 -2.61 8.10 14.58
C ARG A 220 -2.99 6.72 14.09
N GLU A 221 -3.98 6.64 13.19
CA GLU A 221 -4.48 5.38 12.65
C GLU A 221 -3.41 4.66 11.83
N THR A 222 -2.63 5.44 11.06
CA THR A 222 -1.55 4.89 10.24
C THR A 222 -0.38 4.42 11.07
N LEU A 223 0.12 5.23 12.02
CA LEU A 223 1.23 4.82 12.89
C LEU A 223 0.85 3.62 13.77
N GLY A 224 -0.44 3.51 14.17
CA GLY A 224 -0.93 2.41 15.00
C GLY A 224 -0.83 1.02 14.37
N ILE A 225 -0.68 0.94 13.04
CA ILE A 225 -0.58 -0.35 12.31
C ILE A 225 0.73 -0.53 11.55
N CYS A 226 1.58 0.50 11.48
CA CYS A 226 2.85 0.43 10.77
C CYS A 226 3.93 -0.21 11.62
N ASP A 227 4.80 -1.00 10.97
CA ASP A 227 6.07 -1.45 11.55
C ASP A 227 7.14 -0.36 11.42
N HIS A 228 7.04 0.43 10.36
CA HIS A 228 8.00 1.49 10.01
C HIS A 228 7.27 2.65 9.34
N ALA A 229 7.78 3.87 9.50
CA ALA A 229 7.24 5.02 8.81
C ALA A 229 8.36 5.94 8.27
N TYR A 230 8.07 6.56 7.12
CA TYR A 230 8.87 7.63 6.53
C TYR A 230 8.09 8.93 6.66
N ILE A 231 8.74 9.96 7.19
CA ILE A 231 8.20 11.31 7.26
C ILE A 231 8.85 12.14 6.16
N ILE A 232 8.00 12.64 5.25
CA ILE A 232 8.44 13.54 4.18
C ILE A 232 8.09 14.99 4.53
N SER A 233 9.01 15.91 4.31
CA SER A 233 8.83 17.35 4.40
C SER A 233 9.57 18.01 3.25
N ASP A 234 8.98 19.02 2.61
CA ASP A 234 9.57 19.77 1.49
C ASP A 234 10.16 18.89 0.38
N GLY A 235 9.51 17.79 0.08
CA GLY A 235 9.92 16.86 -0.97
C GLY A 235 11.06 15.92 -0.63
N GLN A 236 11.53 15.89 0.62
CA GLN A 236 12.63 15.04 1.08
C GLN A 236 12.20 14.19 2.27
N VAL A 237 12.88 13.06 2.50
CA VAL A 237 12.73 12.28 3.72
C VAL A 237 13.35 13.05 4.88
N LEU A 238 12.52 13.52 5.82
CA LEU A 238 12.96 14.18 7.03
C LEU A 238 13.56 13.18 8.00
N THR A 239 12.86 12.07 8.22
CA THR A 239 13.29 10.96 9.08
C THR A 239 12.50 9.69 8.74
N HIS A 240 12.97 8.56 9.22
CA HIS A 240 12.26 7.29 9.16
C HIS A 240 12.58 6.43 10.38
N GLY A 241 11.70 5.51 10.74
CA GLY A 241 11.91 4.64 11.89
C GLY A 241 10.63 3.97 12.37
N SER A 242 10.67 3.33 13.55
CA SER A 242 9.48 2.79 14.19
C SER A 242 8.50 3.90 14.58
N PRO A 243 7.20 3.60 14.73
CA PRO A 243 6.21 4.57 15.19
C PRO A 243 6.64 5.33 16.44
N GLU A 244 7.21 4.64 17.43
CA GLU A 244 7.68 5.23 18.68
C GLU A 244 8.81 6.25 18.41
N SER A 245 9.77 5.91 17.55
CA SER A 245 10.88 6.79 17.20
C SER A 245 10.40 8.04 16.44
N ILE A 246 9.40 7.89 15.57
CA ILE A 246 8.77 8.99 14.85
C ILE A 246 8.06 9.95 15.82
N VAL A 247 7.26 9.42 16.74
CA VAL A 247 6.52 10.22 17.72
C VAL A 247 7.46 10.92 18.72
N ALA A 248 8.59 10.31 19.05
CA ALA A 248 9.59 10.89 19.94
C ALA A 248 10.48 11.95 19.26
N ASN A 249 10.51 12.02 17.93
CA ASN A 249 11.39 12.92 17.19
C ASN A 249 10.95 14.40 17.34
N PRO A 250 11.79 15.30 17.90
CA PRO A 250 11.42 16.70 18.14
C PRO A 250 11.15 17.47 16.84
N GLU A 251 11.85 17.15 15.76
CA GLU A 251 11.68 17.83 14.48
C GLU A 251 10.35 17.42 13.82
N VAL A 252 9.97 16.14 13.89
CA VAL A 252 8.68 15.66 13.42
C VAL A 252 7.54 16.30 14.22
N ARG A 253 7.68 16.43 15.54
CA ARG A 253 6.71 17.15 16.36
C ARG A 253 6.58 18.60 15.94
N ARG A 254 7.69 19.29 15.74
CA ARG A 254 7.69 20.71 15.35
C ARG A 254 7.02 20.96 14.00
N VAL A 255 7.28 20.12 12.97
CA VAL A 255 6.84 20.37 11.58
C VAL A 255 5.55 19.66 11.18
N TYR A 256 5.14 18.63 11.93
CA TYR A 256 4.03 17.78 11.49
C TYR A 256 3.04 17.38 12.59
N LEU A 257 3.50 16.80 13.71
CA LEU A 257 2.60 16.22 14.72
C LEU A 257 2.02 17.25 15.70
N GLY A 258 2.79 18.30 16.01
CA GLY A 258 2.50 19.21 17.14
C GLY A 258 2.93 18.64 18.50
N ASP A 259 3.13 19.54 19.48
CA ASP A 259 3.66 19.17 20.78
C ASP A 259 2.73 18.27 21.61
N ASN A 260 1.42 18.38 21.40
CA ASN A 260 0.39 17.66 22.14
C ASN A 260 0.01 16.31 21.51
N PHE A 261 0.66 15.87 20.44
CA PHE A 261 0.34 14.59 19.80
C PHE A 261 0.61 13.41 20.74
N ARG A 262 -0.37 12.51 20.86
CA ARG A 262 -0.29 11.23 21.60
C ARG A 262 -0.85 10.11 20.72
N MET A 263 -0.22 8.96 20.74
CA MET A 263 -0.69 7.72 20.13
C MET A 263 -1.96 7.23 20.84
#